data_d4226970849998f0077ff6d6144450ce
#
_entry.id   d4226970849998f0077ff6d6144450ce
#
_cell.length_a   1.000
_cell.length_b   1.000
_cell.length_c   1.000
_cell.angle_alpha   90.00
_cell.angle_beta   90.00
_cell.angle_gamma   90.00
#
_symmetry.space_group_name_H-M   'P 1'
#
loop_
_entity.id
_entity.type
_entity.pdbx_description
1 polymer ?
#
loop_
_entity_poly.entity_id
_entity_poly.type
_entity_poly.pdbx_seq_one_letter_code
_entity_poly.pdbx_strand_id
1 'polypeptide(L)'
;NKQQQIKKLQQQIDNAIAAEVKKQKELAAKKKKQMATNTTTNKKEAEANKAAIETAKKKNYTIATTPEEVALSSSFEANKGKLPWPTSQGVIVSQYGVHKHPEVKGAVIENKGIDIRTTKGSTVRSIFKGEVSRIAKGPTGLLVVIIRHGEYMSVYANLKSVSVKNGQKVDTKQTIGTVSTNEDGVSEYKFQIFKGTHHLNP
;
A
#
# COMPACT_ATOMS: atom_id res chain seq x y z
N ASN A 1 13.53 -13.57 18.70
CA ASN A 1 13.95 -12.22 19.01
C ASN A 1 13.08 -11.22 18.21
N LYS A 2 12.45 -10.24 18.91
CA LYS A 2 11.48 -9.27 18.35
C LYS A 2 12.05 -8.49 17.14
N GLN A 3 13.31 -8.08 17.21
CA GLN A 3 13.97 -7.36 16.09
C GLN A 3 14.11 -8.22 14.83
N GLN A 4 14.38 -9.51 14.96
CA GLN A 4 14.44 -10.41 13.81
C GLN A 4 13.07 -10.58 13.15
N GLN A 5 11.99 -10.61 13.92
CA GLN A 5 10.62 -10.68 13.41
C GLN A 5 10.25 -9.42 12.65
N ILE A 6 10.60 -8.24 13.17
CA ILE A 6 10.38 -6.95 12.50
C ILE A 6 11.14 -6.91 11.16
N LYS A 7 12.42 -7.32 11.14
CA LYS A 7 13.23 -7.37 9.91
C LYS A 7 12.67 -8.37 8.89
N LYS A 8 12.24 -9.55 9.34
CA LYS A 8 11.60 -10.55 8.46
C LYS A 8 10.27 -10.04 7.89
N LEU A 9 9.45 -9.38 8.71
CA LEU A 9 8.19 -8.77 8.25
C LEU A 9 8.46 -7.71 7.18
N GLN A 10 9.44 -6.82 7.41
CA GLN A 10 9.79 -5.79 6.44
C GLN A 10 10.26 -6.41 5.12
N GLN A 11 11.12 -7.41 5.18
CA GLN A 11 11.60 -8.11 3.98
C GLN A 11 10.46 -8.81 3.22
N GLN A 12 9.49 -9.41 3.92
CA GLN A 12 8.32 -10.01 3.29
C GLN A 12 7.44 -8.96 2.61
N ILE A 13 7.25 -7.80 3.22
CA ILE A 13 6.52 -6.68 2.64
C ILE A 13 7.24 -6.20 1.38
N ASP A 14 8.53 -5.92 1.45
CA ASP A 14 9.33 -5.44 0.32
C ASP A 14 9.31 -6.44 -0.85
N ASN A 15 9.43 -7.73 -0.57
CA ASN A 15 9.32 -8.80 -1.58
C ASN A 15 7.92 -8.88 -2.19
N ALA A 16 6.87 -8.74 -1.38
CA ALA A 16 5.50 -8.75 -1.86
C ALA A 16 5.20 -7.56 -2.77
N ILE A 17 5.68 -6.36 -2.41
CA ILE A 17 5.58 -5.15 -3.23
C ILE A 17 6.35 -5.31 -4.55
N ALA A 18 7.59 -5.80 -4.52
CA ALA A 18 8.38 -6.04 -5.71
C ALA A 18 7.70 -7.04 -6.67
N ALA A 19 7.15 -8.12 -6.12
CA ALA A 19 6.39 -9.11 -6.90
C ALA A 19 5.13 -8.51 -7.52
N GLU A 20 4.40 -7.67 -6.79
CA GLU A 20 3.21 -6.99 -7.31
C GLU A 20 3.58 -5.99 -8.41
N VAL A 21 4.61 -5.18 -8.23
CA VAL A 21 5.12 -4.25 -9.25
C VAL A 21 5.52 -5.01 -10.52
N LYS A 22 6.23 -6.14 -10.38
CA LYS A 22 6.60 -6.99 -11.53
C LYS A 22 5.37 -7.50 -12.26
N LYS A 23 4.39 -8.06 -11.54
CA LYS A 23 3.11 -8.55 -12.10
C LYS A 23 2.38 -7.44 -12.85
N GLN A 24 2.28 -6.23 -12.28
CA GLN A 24 1.61 -5.11 -12.91
C GLN A 24 2.34 -4.62 -14.17
N LYS A 25 3.67 -4.59 -14.18
CA LYS A 25 4.47 -4.28 -15.38
C LYS A 25 4.24 -5.28 -16.50
N GLU A 26 4.17 -6.58 -16.18
CA GLU A 26 3.88 -7.62 -17.17
C GLU A 26 2.46 -7.49 -17.75
N LEU A 27 1.46 -7.21 -16.89
CA LEU A 27 0.09 -6.93 -17.31
C LEU A 27 0.00 -5.69 -18.19
N ALA A 28 0.72 -4.62 -17.82
CA ALA A 28 0.82 -3.38 -18.58
C ALA A 28 1.41 -3.62 -19.98
N ALA A 29 2.47 -4.43 -20.07
CA ALA A 29 3.09 -4.80 -21.35
C ALA A 29 2.13 -5.61 -22.24
N LYS A 30 1.37 -6.55 -21.66
CA LYS A 30 0.33 -7.31 -22.37
C LYS A 30 -0.79 -6.41 -22.88
N LYS A 31 -1.32 -5.51 -22.04
CA LYS A 31 -2.35 -4.54 -22.41
C LYS A 31 -1.89 -3.63 -23.56
N LYS A 32 -0.64 -3.10 -23.51
CA LYS A 32 -0.08 -2.30 -24.61
C LYS A 32 -0.04 -3.04 -25.95
N LYS A 33 0.32 -4.34 -25.94
CA LYS A 33 0.31 -5.17 -27.16
C LYS A 33 -1.11 -5.36 -27.70
N GLN A 34 -2.10 -5.62 -26.83
CA GLN A 34 -3.51 -5.78 -27.24
C GLN A 34 -4.11 -4.47 -27.77
N MET A 35 -3.76 -3.31 -27.17
CA MET A 35 -4.21 -2.01 -27.64
C MET A 35 -3.64 -1.65 -29.02
N ALA A 36 -2.41 -2.06 -29.31
CA ALA A 36 -1.80 -1.87 -30.63
C ALA A 36 -2.46 -2.69 -31.75
N THR A 37 -3.07 -3.83 -31.42
CA THR A 37 -3.79 -4.69 -32.36
C THR A 37 -5.25 -4.30 -32.57
N ASN A 38 -5.89 -3.59 -31.60
CA ASN A 38 -7.31 -3.21 -31.66
C ASN A 38 -7.56 -1.76 -32.10
N THR A 39 -6.69 -1.15 -32.88
CA THR A 39 -6.72 0.28 -33.26
C THR A 39 -7.88 0.65 -34.21
N THR A 40 -8.82 -0.23 -34.47
CA THR A 40 -9.81 -0.04 -35.55
C THR A 40 -11.21 0.40 -35.10
N THR A 41 -11.55 0.51 -33.81
CA THR A 41 -12.97 0.62 -33.45
C THR A 41 -13.41 1.83 -32.60
N ASN A 42 -12.52 2.61 -31.97
CA ASN A 42 -13.03 3.74 -31.17
C ASN A 42 -12.02 4.89 -30.99
N LYS A 43 -12.16 5.96 -31.79
CA LYS A 43 -11.29 7.14 -31.77
C LYS A 43 -11.19 7.80 -30.38
N LYS A 44 -12.28 7.79 -29.60
CA LYS A 44 -12.37 8.36 -28.25
C LYS A 44 -11.55 7.60 -27.22
N GLU A 45 -11.54 6.25 -27.28
CA GLU A 45 -10.72 5.40 -26.44
C GLU A 45 -9.24 5.51 -26.79
N ALA A 46 -8.90 5.64 -28.07
CA ALA A 46 -7.54 5.83 -28.54
C ALA A 46 -6.94 7.15 -28.02
N GLU A 47 -7.70 8.25 -28.04
CA GLU A 47 -7.28 9.54 -27.51
C GLU A 47 -7.11 9.51 -25.98
N ALA A 48 -8.04 8.90 -25.22
CA ALA A 48 -7.96 8.74 -23.78
C ALA A 48 -6.72 7.91 -23.38
N ASN A 49 -6.45 6.82 -24.09
CA ASN A 49 -5.29 5.97 -23.88
C ASN A 49 -3.97 6.71 -24.14
N LYS A 50 -3.92 7.52 -25.22
CA LYS A 50 -2.74 8.34 -25.54
C LYS A 50 -2.47 9.39 -24.47
N ALA A 51 -3.49 10.09 -24.00
CA ALA A 51 -3.39 11.08 -22.94
C ALA A 51 -2.95 10.46 -21.61
N ALA A 52 -3.47 9.28 -21.28
CA ALA A 52 -3.06 8.52 -20.08
C ALA A 52 -1.58 8.11 -20.14
N ILE A 53 -1.12 7.59 -21.27
CA ILE A 53 0.29 7.20 -21.47
C ILE A 53 1.21 8.42 -21.33
N GLU A 54 0.82 9.57 -21.86
CA GLU A 54 1.61 10.79 -21.77
C GLU A 54 1.68 11.32 -20.33
N THR A 55 0.55 11.30 -19.61
CA THR A 55 0.50 11.66 -18.19
C THR A 55 1.34 10.71 -17.34
N ALA A 56 1.23 9.39 -17.59
CA ALA A 56 2.02 8.40 -16.89
C ALA A 56 3.54 8.59 -17.09
N LYS A 57 3.97 8.94 -18.31
CA LYS A 57 5.36 9.29 -18.61
C LYS A 57 5.81 10.54 -17.85
N LYS A 58 5.04 11.63 -17.88
CA LYS A 58 5.35 12.88 -17.17
C LYS A 58 5.47 12.69 -15.66
N LYS A 59 4.66 11.81 -15.08
CA LYS A 59 4.63 11.52 -13.64
C LYS A 59 5.51 10.34 -13.21
N ASN A 60 6.25 9.74 -14.14
CA ASN A 60 7.08 8.55 -13.91
C ASN A 60 6.27 7.38 -13.31
N TYR A 61 5.04 7.16 -13.79
CA TYR A 61 4.25 6.00 -13.43
C TYR A 61 4.74 4.78 -14.22
N THR A 62 4.96 3.68 -13.52
CA THR A 62 5.53 2.46 -14.10
C THR A 62 4.54 1.31 -14.19
N ILE A 63 3.51 1.33 -13.36
CA ILE A 63 2.48 0.27 -13.26
C ILE A 63 1.07 0.79 -13.58
N ALA A 64 0.78 2.07 -13.42
CA ALA A 64 -0.48 2.69 -13.82
C ALA A 64 -0.45 3.02 -15.33
N THR A 65 -1.12 2.22 -16.15
CA THR A 65 -1.03 2.30 -17.62
C THR A 65 -2.36 2.50 -18.32
N THR A 66 -3.48 2.24 -17.65
CA THR A 66 -4.81 2.55 -18.19
C THR A 66 -5.27 3.94 -17.76
N PRO A 67 -6.20 4.60 -18.48
CA PRO A 67 -6.76 5.89 -18.10
C PRO A 67 -7.28 5.91 -16.65
N GLU A 68 -7.95 4.84 -16.23
CA GLU A 68 -8.51 4.71 -14.88
C GLU A 68 -7.42 4.60 -13.82
N GLU A 69 -6.36 3.82 -14.09
CA GLU A 69 -5.21 3.66 -13.17
C GLU A 69 -4.41 4.96 -13.05
N VAL A 70 -4.23 5.69 -14.15
CA VAL A 70 -3.55 7.00 -14.17
C VAL A 70 -4.39 8.06 -13.44
N ALA A 71 -5.70 8.08 -13.66
CA ALA A 71 -6.62 8.98 -12.95
C ALA A 71 -6.64 8.68 -11.45
N LEU A 72 -6.66 7.41 -11.07
CA LEU A 72 -6.61 6.96 -9.67
C LEU A 72 -5.29 7.39 -9.00
N SER A 73 -4.17 7.20 -9.69
CA SER A 73 -2.84 7.60 -9.21
C SER A 73 -2.74 9.12 -9.01
N SER A 74 -3.21 9.88 -9.98
CA SER A 74 -3.21 11.35 -9.93
C SER A 74 -4.12 11.86 -8.80
N SER A 75 -5.26 11.22 -8.60
CA SER A 75 -6.19 11.55 -7.51
C SER A 75 -5.59 11.21 -6.15
N PHE A 76 -4.91 10.08 -6.00
CA PHE A 76 -4.21 9.73 -4.77
C PHE A 76 -3.13 10.77 -4.44
N GLU A 77 -2.31 11.14 -5.43
CA GLU A 77 -1.23 12.13 -5.29
C GLU A 77 -1.76 13.52 -4.90
N ALA A 78 -2.87 13.94 -5.49
CA ALA A 78 -3.51 15.23 -5.19
C ALA A 78 -4.09 15.30 -3.76
N ASN A 79 -4.33 14.14 -3.13
CA ASN A 79 -4.80 14.03 -1.75
C ASN A 79 -3.66 13.83 -0.73
N LYS A 80 -2.40 14.00 -1.12
CA LYS A 80 -1.27 13.95 -0.20
C LYS A 80 -1.46 14.95 0.95
N GLY A 81 -1.30 14.48 2.19
CA GLY A 81 -1.55 15.26 3.41
C GLY A 81 -3.04 15.44 3.78
N LYS A 82 -3.97 14.93 2.97
CA LYS A 82 -5.42 14.99 3.19
C LYS A 82 -6.06 13.61 3.26
N LEU A 83 -5.28 12.56 3.13
CA LEU A 83 -5.77 11.18 3.21
C LEU A 83 -6.32 10.90 4.61
N PRO A 84 -7.44 10.18 4.73
CA PRO A 84 -8.00 9.83 6.03
C PRO A 84 -7.06 8.90 6.79
N TRP A 85 -7.06 9.03 8.11
CA TRP A 85 -6.35 8.09 8.98
C TRP A 85 -6.86 6.66 8.77
N PRO A 86 -5.95 5.68 8.79
CA PRO A 86 -6.31 4.27 8.58
C PRO A 86 -7.04 3.63 9.77
N THR A 87 -7.20 4.35 10.87
CA THR A 87 -8.06 3.99 12.02
C THR A 87 -8.86 5.20 12.46
N SER A 88 -9.94 4.98 13.23
CA SER A 88 -10.72 6.08 13.82
C SER A 88 -9.99 6.76 14.97
N GLN A 89 -9.18 6.03 15.71
CA GLN A 89 -8.40 6.48 16.87
C GLN A 89 -7.01 5.85 16.84
N GLY A 90 -6.01 6.56 17.31
CA GLY A 90 -4.64 6.06 17.40
C GLY A 90 -3.61 7.16 17.51
N VAL A 91 -2.42 6.78 17.97
CA VAL A 91 -1.26 7.64 18.07
C VAL A 91 -0.07 6.99 17.35
N ILE A 92 0.76 7.80 16.71
CA ILE A 92 2.01 7.30 16.13
C ILE A 92 2.98 7.05 17.27
N VAL A 93 3.46 5.81 17.40
CA VAL A 93 4.46 5.40 18.39
C VAL A 93 5.84 5.24 17.78
N SER A 94 5.93 5.10 16.46
CA SER A 94 7.19 5.09 15.71
C SER A 94 6.98 5.81 14.37
N GLN A 95 7.74 6.85 14.14
CA GLN A 95 7.66 7.67 12.93
C GLN A 95 8.46 7.05 11.78
N TYR A 96 8.21 7.53 10.56
CA TYR A 96 8.98 7.20 9.37
C TYR A 96 10.40 7.76 9.46
N GLY A 97 11.39 6.98 8.96
CA GLY A 97 12.77 7.40 8.83
C GLY A 97 13.69 6.79 9.88
N VAL A 98 14.86 7.38 10.05
CA VAL A 98 15.90 6.90 10.98
C VAL A 98 15.80 7.66 12.30
N HIS A 99 15.66 6.92 13.39
CA HIS A 99 15.51 7.46 14.74
C HIS A 99 16.48 6.81 15.72
N LYS A 100 16.85 7.52 16.79
CA LYS A 100 17.61 6.93 17.89
C LYS A 100 16.77 5.86 18.59
N HIS A 101 17.41 4.75 18.95
CA HIS A 101 16.74 3.70 19.73
C HIS A 101 16.41 4.25 21.14
N PRO A 102 15.16 4.15 21.62
CA PRO A 102 14.79 4.74 22.91
C PRO A 102 15.53 4.14 24.11
N GLU A 103 15.86 2.84 24.04
CA GLU A 103 16.44 2.10 25.16
C GLU A 103 17.92 1.75 24.99
N VAL A 104 18.47 1.81 23.75
CA VAL A 104 19.86 1.42 23.47
C VAL A 104 20.65 2.64 23.00
N LYS A 105 21.52 3.15 23.87
CA LYS A 105 22.37 4.30 23.59
C LYS A 105 23.28 4.02 22.38
N GLY A 106 23.24 4.92 21.39
CA GLY A 106 24.04 4.81 20.17
C GLY A 106 23.45 3.92 19.06
N ALA A 107 22.38 3.19 19.32
CA ALA A 107 21.68 2.44 18.28
C ALA A 107 20.65 3.31 17.56
N VAL A 108 20.41 3.00 16.27
CA VAL A 108 19.40 3.64 15.45
C VAL A 108 18.37 2.61 14.96
N ILE A 109 17.14 3.05 14.81
CA ILE A 109 16.04 2.29 14.20
C ILE A 109 15.68 2.98 12.89
N GLU A 110 15.61 2.22 11.82
CA GLU A 110 15.02 2.66 10.56
C GLU A 110 13.59 2.13 10.46
N ASN A 111 12.61 3.02 10.37
CA ASN A 111 11.21 2.67 10.11
C ASN A 111 10.81 3.15 8.71
N LYS A 112 10.47 2.19 7.85
CA LYS A 112 10.05 2.44 6.46
C LYS A 112 8.56 2.78 6.33
N GLY A 113 7.90 3.06 7.45
CA GLY A 113 6.51 3.47 7.57
C GLY A 113 6.28 4.13 8.92
N ILE A 114 5.07 4.02 9.45
CA ILE A 114 4.72 4.43 10.80
C ILE A 114 4.12 3.24 11.56
N ASP A 115 4.36 3.21 12.87
CA ASP A 115 3.67 2.28 13.76
C ASP A 115 2.62 3.05 14.54
N ILE A 116 1.38 2.57 14.50
CA ILE A 116 0.22 3.21 15.11
C ILE A 116 -0.29 2.33 16.23
N ARG A 117 -0.34 2.88 17.45
CA ARG A 117 -0.98 2.28 18.62
C ARG A 117 -2.42 2.74 18.69
N THR A 118 -3.32 1.80 18.96
CA THR A 118 -4.76 2.05 19.04
C THR A 118 -5.39 1.22 20.16
N THR A 119 -6.70 1.29 20.32
CA THR A 119 -7.41 0.50 21.33
C THR A 119 -7.64 -0.94 20.86
N LYS A 120 -7.80 -1.85 21.82
CA LYS A 120 -8.10 -3.26 21.55
C LYS A 120 -9.36 -3.40 20.70
N GLY A 121 -9.28 -4.21 19.65
CA GLY A 121 -10.41 -4.46 18.75
C GLY A 121 -10.65 -3.37 17.70
N SER A 122 -9.77 -2.36 17.64
CA SER A 122 -9.87 -1.30 16.61
C SER A 122 -9.84 -1.88 15.21
N THR A 123 -10.71 -1.35 14.36
CA THR A 123 -10.74 -1.68 12.94
C THR A 123 -9.76 -0.80 12.16
N VAL A 124 -9.16 -1.41 11.13
CA VAL A 124 -8.34 -0.72 10.13
C VAL A 124 -9.16 -0.53 8.87
N ARG A 125 -9.02 0.63 8.25
CA ARG A 125 -9.75 1.02 7.05
C ARG A 125 -8.82 1.49 5.95
N SER A 126 -9.23 1.33 4.70
CA SER A 126 -8.49 1.82 3.55
C SER A 126 -8.41 3.35 3.57
N ILE A 127 -7.21 3.88 3.36
CA ILE A 127 -7.00 5.34 3.28
C ILE A 127 -7.51 5.96 1.99
N PHE A 128 -7.71 5.15 0.96
CA PHE A 128 -8.19 5.60 -0.35
C PHE A 128 -8.84 4.44 -1.10
N LYS A 129 -9.67 4.76 -2.09
CA LYS A 129 -10.25 3.76 -2.99
C LYS A 129 -9.15 3.02 -3.75
N GLY A 130 -9.35 1.72 -3.98
CA GLY A 130 -8.35 0.89 -4.64
C GLY A 130 -8.79 -0.56 -4.78
N GLU A 131 -7.82 -1.43 -4.97
CA GLU A 131 -8.03 -2.87 -5.10
C GLU A 131 -7.06 -3.61 -4.16
N VAL A 132 -7.59 -4.58 -3.42
CA VAL A 132 -6.77 -5.45 -2.57
C VAL A 132 -5.88 -6.29 -3.45
N SER A 133 -4.61 -5.94 -3.50
CA SER A 133 -3.61 -6.61 -4.32
C SER A 133 -3.17 -7.94 -3.70
N ARG A 134 -2.98 -7.95 -2.38
CA ARG A 134 -2.50 -9.13 -1.67
C ARG A 134 -2.89 -9.15 -0.19
N ILE A 135 -3.23 -10.35 0.29
CA ILE A 135 -3.33 -10.67 1.71
C ILE A 135 -2.31 -11.78 2.00
N ALA A 136 -1.45 -11.58 3.00
CA ALA A 136 -0.39 -12.53 3.36
C ALA A 136 -0.31 -12.69 4.88
N LYS A 137 0.30 -13.79 5.33
CA LYS A 137 0.70 -13.98 6.73
C LYS A 137 2.13 -13.51 6.94
N GLY A 138 2.34 -12.68 7.95
CA GLY A 138 3.66 -12.29 8.42
C GLY A 138 4.35 -13.39 9.25
N PRO A 139 5.59 -13.15 9.70
CA PRO A 139 6.39 -14.15 10.44
C PRO A 139 5.78 -14.55 11.79
N THR A 140 4.95 -13.70 12.36
CA THR A 140 4.23 -13.94 13.63
C THR A 140 2.85 -14.60 13.45
N GLY A 141 2.47 -14.93 12.19
CA GLY A 141 1.15 -15.43 11.86
C GLY A 141 0.09 -14.33 11.69
N LEU A 142 0.40 -13.07 12.02
CA LEU A 142 -0.48 -11.93 11.82
C LEU A 142 -0.59 -11.58 10.34
N LEU A 143 -1.71 -10.95 9.97
CA LEU A 143 -2.04 -10.70 8.58
C LEU A 143 -1.50 -9.35 8.09
N VAL A 144 -1.17 -9.32 6.81
CA VAL A 144 -0.75 -8.13 6.06
C VAL A 144 -1.70 -7.95 4.89
N VAL A 145 -2.25 -6.75 4.72
CA VAL A 145 -3.09 -6.38 3.58
C VAL A 145 -2.35 -5.33 2.76
N ILE A 146 -2.27 -5.53 1.45
CA ILE A 146 -1.72 -4.58 0.48
C ILE A 146 -2.84 -4.13 -0.44
N ILE A 147 -3.07 -2.83 -0.51
CA ILE A 147 -4.08 -2.22 -1.39
C ILE A 147 -3.38 -1.36 -2.44
N ARG A 148 -3.73 -1.56 -3.69
CA ARG A 148 -3.21 -0.80 -4.84
C ARG A 148 -4.15 0.34 -5.19
N HIS A 149 -3.57 1.53 -5.37
CA HIS A 149 -4.24 2.78 -5.73
C HIS A 149 -3.64 3.34 -7.04
N GLY A 150 -3.62 2.52 -8.07
CA GLY A 150 -2.91 2.83 -9.32
C GLY A 150 -1.39 2.60 -9.18
N GLU A 151 -0.60 3.66 -9.23
CA GLU A 151 0.87 3.63 -9.03
C GLU A 151 1.27 3.49 -7.56
N TYR A 152 0.34 3.81 -6.64
CA TYR A 152 0.59 3.80 -5.20
C TYR A 152 0.06 2.53 -4.55
N MET A 153 0.70 2.12 -3.46
CA MET A 153 0.24 1.01 -2.63
C MET A 153 0.27 1.41 -1.16
N SER A 154 -0.76 1.02 -0.41
CA SER A 154 -0.80 1.10 1.05
C SER A 154 -0.71 -0.28 1.66
N VAL A 155 0.05 -0.42 2.73
CA VAL A 155 0.31 -1.67 3.44
C VAL A 155 -0.12 -1.54 4.88
N TYR A 156 -0.88 -2.51 5.34
CA TYR A 156 -1.40 -2.62 6.71
C TYR A 156 -0.95 -3.96 7.27
N ALA A 157 -0.03 -3.96 8.22
CA ALA A 157 0.54 -5.16 8.80
C ALA A 157 0.21 -5.29 10.29
N ASN A 158 0.36 -6.48 10.85
CA ASN A 158 0.00 -6.85 12.23
C ASN A 158 -1.52 -6.86 12.49
N LEU A 159 -2.30 -7.29 11.50
CA LEU A 159 -3.74 -7.46 11.63
C LEU A 159 -4.06 -8.85 12.21
N LYS A 160 -5.03 -8.92 13.13
CA LYS A 160 -5.58 -10.15 13.67
C LYS A 160 -6.48 -10.86 12.66
N SER A 161 -7.30 -10.08 11.97
CA SER A 161 -8.25 -10.57 10.98
C SER A 161 -8.41 -9.58 9.83
N VAL A 162 -8.87 -10.08 8.69
CA VAL A 162 -9.20 -9.27 7.51
C VAL A 162 -10.63 -9.55 7.09
N SER A 163 -11.33 -8.52 6.60
CA SER A 163 -12.71 -8.57 6.12
C SER A 163 -12.84 -8.42 4.60
N VAL A 164 -11.71 -8.44 3.90
CA VAL A 164 -11.62 -8.28 2.45
C VAL A 164 -10.92 -9.48 1.81
N LYS A 165 -10.99 -9.58 0.48
CA LYS A 165 -10.40 -10.67 -0.32
C LYS A 165 -9.45 -10.10 -1.36
N ASN A 166 -8.50 -10.93 -1.83
CA ASN A 166 -7.61 -10.58 -2.95
C ASN A 166 -8.45 -10.22 -4.19
N GLY A 167 -8.10 -9.13 -4.88
CA GLY A 167 -8.80 -8.61 -6.04
C GLY A 167 -10.06 -7.80 -5.70
N GLN A 168 -10.46 -7.70 -4.44
CA GLN A 168 -11.64 -6.92 -4.06
C GLN A 168 -11.35 -5.43 -4.20
N LYS A 169 -12.27 -4.70 -4.87
CA LYS A 169 -12.28 -3.23 -4.85
C LYS A 169 -12.75 -2.75 -3.50
N VAL A 170 -12.11 -1.72 -2.99
CA VAL A 170 -12.42 -1.09 -1.70
C VAL A 170 -12.58 0.41 -1.87
N ASP A 171 -13.48 0.99 -1.10
CA ASP A 171 -13.69 2.43 -1.05
C ASP A 171 -12.82 3.09 0.03
N THR A 172 -12.68 4.41 -0.07
CA THR A 172 -12.03 5.22 0.98
C THR A 172 -12.79 5.05 2.30
N LYS A 173 -12.06 4.80 3.39
CA LYS A 173 -12.56 4.51 4.74
C LYS A 173 -13.31 3.17 4.88
N GLN A 174 -13.33 2.32 3.87
CA GLN A 174 -13.88 0.98 4.02
C GLN A 174 -13.03 0.15 5.00
N THR A 175 -13.69 -0.52 5.94
CA THR A 175 -13.03 -1.45 6.88
C THR A 175 -12.40 -2.62 6.12
N ILE A 176 -11.15 -2.92 6.44
CA ILE A 176 -10.37 -3.99 5.80
C ILE A 176 -9.91 -5.07 6.77
N GLY A 177 -9.94 -4.80 8.08
CA GLY A 177 -9.54 -5.77 9.09
C GLY A 177 -9.54 -5.19 10.50
N THR A 178 -8.99 -5.95 11.44
CA THR A 178 -8.90 -5.61 12.85
C THR A 178 -7.46 -5.74 13.33
N VAL A 179 -7.02 -4.78 14.14
CA VAL A 179 -5.66 -4.77 14.73
C VAL A 179 -5.50 -5.94 15.70
N SER A 180 -4.31 -6.54 15.71
CA SER A 180 -3.92 -7.52 16.72
C SER A 180 -3.58 -6.85 18.04
N THR A 181 -3.89 -7.53 19.14
CA THR A 181 -3.46 -7.16 20.49
C THR A 181 -2.46 -8.20 20.96
N ASN A 182 -1.30 -7.78 21.45
CA ASN A 182 -0.29 -8.68 22.00
C ASN A 182 -0.64 -9.15 23.44
N GLU A 183 0.23 -9.98 24.03
CA GLU A 183 0.05 -10.51 25.39
C GLU A 183 0.05 -9.43 26.46
N ASP A 184 0.75 -8.31 26.24
CA ASP A 184 0.80 -7.14 27.11
C ASP A 184 -0.43 -6.22 26.99
N GLY A 185 -1.42 -6.59 26.19
CA GLY A 185 -2.62 -5.81 25.94
C GLY A 185 -2.43 -4.64 24.96
N VAL A 186 -1.25 -4.54 24.33
CA VAL A 186 -0.94 -3.46 23.39
C VAL A 186 -1.43 -3.81 21.98
N SER A 187 -2.15 -2.89 21.36
CA SER A 187 -2.67 -3.02 20.01
C SER A 187 -1.93 -2.06 19.08
N GLU A 188 -1.04 -2.59 18.26
CA GLU A 188 -0.22 -1.82 17.32
C GLU A 188 -0.22 -2.48 15.95
N TYR A 189 -0.23 -1.65 14.92
CA TYR A 189 -0.08 -2.09 13.54
C TYR A 189 0.88 -1.17 12.78
N LYS A 190 1.52 -1.73 11.76
CA LYS A 190 2.43 -1.00 10.88
C LYS A 190 1.68 -0.54 9.64
N PHE A 191 1.86 0.73 9.30
CA PHE A 191 1.29 1.34 8.11
C PHE A 191 2.41 1.89 7.21
N GLN A 192 2.35 1.58 5.91
CA GLN A 192 3.34 2.02 4.93
C GLN A 192 2.66 2.46 3.64
N ILE A 193 3.29 3.40 2.94
CA ILE A 193 2.90 3.83 1.60
C ILE A 193 4.08 3.66 0.64
N PHE A 194 3.78 3.18 -0.58
CA PHE A 194 4.76 3.00 -1.64
C PHE A 194 4.32 3.72 -2.92
N LYS A 195 5.28 4.22 -3.69
CA LYS A 195 5.14 4.53 -5.11
C LYS A 195 6.04 3.58 -5.90
N GLY A 196 5.43 2.68 -6.69
CA GLY A 196 6.18 1.54 -7.22
C GLY A 196 6.83 0.75 -6.10
N THR A 197 8.16 0.63 -6.09
CA THR A 197 8.94 -0.04 -5.03
C THR A 197 9.52 0.91 -3.98
N HIS A 198 9.28 2.22 -4.09
CA HIS A 198 9.87 3.22 -3.19
C HIS A 198 8.95 3.50 -2.01
N HIS A 199 9.51 3.47 -0.81
CA HIS A 199 8.79 3.87 0.41
C HIS A 199 8.55 5.38 0.42
N LEU A 200 7.38 5.77 0.87
CA LEU A 200 7.01 7.16 1.10
C LEU A 200 6.72 7.37 2.59
N ASN A 201 6.95 8.59 3.07
CA ASN A 201 6.49 9.00 4.41
C ASN A 201 4.96 9.08 4.37
N PRO A 202 4.25 8.26 5.19
CA PRO A 202 2.80 8.25 5.26
C PRO A 202 2.18 9.55 5.74
#